data_bdea428cb389ff4e04ff09bee95169f1
#
_entry.id   bdea428cb389ff4e04ff09bee95169f1
#
_cell.length_a   1.000
_cell.length_b   1.000
_cell.length_c   1.000
_cell.angle_alpha   90.00
_cell.angle_beta   90.00
_cell.angle_gamma   90.00
#
_symmetry.space_group_name_H-M   'P 1'
#
loop_
_entity.id
_entity.type
_entity.pdbx_description
1 polymer ?
#
loop_
_entity_poly.entity_id
_entity_poly.type
_entity_poly.pdbx_seq_one_letter_code
_entity_poly.pdbx_strand_id
1 'polypeptide(L)'
;DRFGVKPLYYYPTAGGVLFASEPKAIFANPEANPVLDASGIAELFALTTAPTPGHGLYKGLRQVRPGQALRFDRNGVRELVYWALRAERHEEGAEDSAERAGQLLREAVAEQLVADVPLGSLLSGGLDSSAISAFAVAALDGDARRLPTFSVDFPGEGRGFVPTPWQSSWDEPYAQLAANFLGTPHRTVLVAPEEVLEQDEAVLQARDLPGWGELDASLYL
;
A
#
# COMPACT_ATOMS: atom_id res chain seq x y z
N ASP A 1 -5.32 -3.97 -12.02
CA ASP A 1 -5.60 -2.55 -12.28
C ASP A 1 -4.39 -1.83 -12.89
N ARG A 2 -4.49 -0.52 -13.16
CA ARG A 2 -3.46 0.26 -13.85
C ARG A 2 -2.13 0.31 -13.09
N PHE A 3 -2.18 0.39 -11.76
CA PHE A 3 -1.00 0.58 -10.89
C PHE A 3 -0.65 -0.66 -10.06
N GLY A 4 -1.45 -1.73 -10.13
CA GLY A 4 -1.22 -2.94 -9.33
C GLY A 4 -1.55 -2.77 -7.84
N VAL A 5 -2.46 -1.87 -7.50
CA VAL A 5 -2.89 -1.62 -6.11
C VAL A 5 -3.48 -2.88 -5.49
N LYS A 6 -4.24 -3.66 -6.28
CA LYS A 6 -4.72 -4.98 -5.88
C LYS A 6 -3.89 -6.05 -6.54
N PRO A 7 -3.07 -6.81 -5.81
CA PRO A 7 -2.26 -7.88 -6.36
C PRO A 7 -3.14 -9.01 -6.90
N LEU A 8 -2.70 -9.59 -8.01
CA LEU A 8 -3.29 -10.79 -8.57
C LEU A 8 -2.17 -11.74 -8.95
N TYR A 9 -2.07 -12.84 -8.21
CA TYR A 9 -1.11 -13.91 -8.48
C TYR A 9 -1.75 -15.00 -9.32
N TYR A 10 -0.93 -15.69 -10.10
CA TYR A 10 -1.36 -16.88 -10.85
C TYR A 10 -0.27 -17.93 -10.88
N TYR A 11 -0.70 -19.18 -10.93
CA TYR A 11 0.15 -20.36 -10.95
C TYR A 11 -0.36 -21.35 -12.02
N PRO A 12 0.35 -21.52 -13.14
CA PRO A 12 -0.01 -22.49 -14.16
C PRO A 12 0.13 -23.93 -13.62
N THR A 13 -0.87 -24.75 -13.84
CA THR A 13 -0.86 -26.19 -13.53
C THR A 13 -1.02 -27.01 -14.80
N ALA A 14 -0.91 -28.33 -14.71
CA ALA A 14 -1.13 -29.22 -15.85
C ALA A 14 -2.58 -29.15 -16.39
N GLY A 15 -3.54 -28.87 -15.53
CA GLY A 15 -4.96 -28.84 -15.86
C GLY A 15 -5.54 -27.45 -16.07
N GLY A 16 -4.78 -26.38 -15.80
CA GLY A 16 -5.34 -25.05 -15.83
C GLY A 16 -4.44 -23.95 -15.23
N VAL A 17 -5.06 -23.00 -14.56
CA VAL A 17 -4.39 -21.93 -13.84
C VAL A 17 -5.10 -21.69 -12.51
N LEU A 18 -4.33 -21.63 -11.44
CA LEU A 18 -4.79 -21.13 -10.14
C LEU A 18 -4.56 -19.64 -10.10
N PHE A 19 -5.44 -18.88 -9.47
CA PHE A 19 -5.27 -17.45 -9.29
C PHE A 19 -5.87 -16.99 -7.97
N ALA A 20 -5.24 -16.02 -7.34
CA ALA A 20 -5.68 -15.41 -6.08
C ALA A 20 -5.01 -14.07 -5.87
N SER A 21 -5.55 -13.26 -4.96
CA SER A 21 -4.93 -12.01 -4.51
C SER A 21 -3.76 -12.24 -3.55
N GLU A 22 -3.68 -13.42 -2.94
CA GLU A 22 -2.65 -13.79 -1.95
C GLU A 22 -2.04 -15.15 -2.30
N PRO A 23 -0.70 -15.30 -2.20
CA PRO A 23 0.00 -16.56 -2.46
C PRO A 23 -0.51 -17.75 -1.65
N LYS A 24 -0.83 -17.56 -0.35
CA LYS A 24 -1.35 -18.65 0.51
C LYS A 24 -2.60 -19.31 -0.04
N ALA A 25 -3.48 -18.55 -0.67
CA ALA A 25 -4.69 -19.10 -1.27
C ALA A 25 -4.38 -20.02 -2.47
N ILE A 26 -3.33 -19.73 -3.23
CA ILE A 26 -2.83 -20.58 -4.31
C ILE A 26 -2.20 -21.85 -3.73
N PHE A 27 -1.35 -21.70 -2.70
CA PHE A 27 -0.64 -22.81 -2.06
C PHE A 27 -1.53 -23.71 -1.19
N ALA A 28 -2.76 -23.30 -0.90
CA ALA A 28 -3.77 -24.20 -0.34
C ALA A 28 -4.17 -25.32 -1.33
N ASN A 29 -3.88 -25.17 -2.63
CA ASN A 29 -4.10 -26.20 -3.63
C ASN A 29 -2.88 -27.13 -3.72
N PRO A 30 -3.07 -28.49 -3.68
CA PRO A 30 -1.97 -29.45 -3.69
C PRO A 30 -1.14 -29.47 -4.98
N GLU A 31 -1.63 -28.88 -6.08
CA GLU A 31 -0.86 -28.73 -7.33
C GLU A 31 0.17 -27.59 -7.28
N ALA A 32 0.12 -26.71 -6.28
CA ALA A 32 1.04 -25.60 -6.12
C ALA A 32 1.98 -25.83 -4.93
N ASN A 33 3.29 -25.63 -5.14
CA ASN A 33 4.31 -25.84 -4.12
C ASN A 33 4.98 -24.50 -3.74
N PRO A 34 5.02 -24.12 -2.45
CA PRO A 34 5.67 -22.91 -1.97
C PRO A 34 7.20 -23.07 -1.87
N VAL A 35 7.86 -23.25 -2.99
CA VAL A 35 9.32 -23.45 -3.06
C VAL A 35 9.97 -22.14 -3.52
N LEU A 36 10.91 -21.62 -2.73
CA LEU A 36 11.82 -20.55 -3.15
C LEU A 36 12.99 -21.15 -3.93
N ASP A 37 13.25 -20.63 -5.10
CA ASP A 37 14.45 -20.92 -5.87
C ASP A 37 15.49 -19.77 -5.76
N ALA A 38 16.63 -19.91 -6.42
CA ALA A 38 17.67 -18.90 -6.36
C ALA A 38 17.19 -17.51 -6.87
N SER A 39 16.25 -17.48 -7.83
CA SER A 39 15.68 -16.24 -8.35
C SER A 39 14.79 -15.57 -7.30
N GLY A 40 13.92 -16.34 -6.64
CA GLY A 40 13.05 -15.82 -5.57
C GLY A 40 13.85 -15.31 -4.37
N ILE A 41 14.92 -16.02 -3.99
CA ILE A 41 15.83 -15.60 -2.92
C ILE A 41 16.56 -14.31 -3.30
N ALA A 42 17.08 -14.22 -4.52
CA ALA A 42 17.78 -13.02 -5.00
C ALA A 42 16.82 -11.80 -5.04
N GLU A 43 15.60 -11.98 -5.53
CA GLU A 43 14.56 -10.96 -5.55
C GLU A 43 14.21 -10.45 -4.14
N LEU A 44 14.05 -11.37 -3.19
CA LEU A 44 13.74 -11.06 -1.80
C LEU A 44 14.82 -10.21 -1.14
N PHE A 45 16.11 -10.58 -1.31
CA PHE A 45 17.22 -9.85 -0.70
C PHE A 45 17.58 -8.55 -1.42
N ALA A 46 17.37 -8.46 -2.73
CA ALA A 46 17.70 -7.27 -3.50
C ALA A 46 16.62 -6.17 -3.44
N LEU A 47 15.35 -6.56 -3.43
CA LEU A 47 14.22 -5.64 -3.56
C LEU A 47 13.23 -5.69 -2.40
N THR A 48 13.42 -6.64 -1.47
CA THR A 48 12.65 -6.81 -0.23
C THR A 48 11.12 -6.70 -0.44
N THR A 49 10.55 -5.52 -0.24
CA THR A 49 9.11 -5.25 -0.21
C THR A 49 8.53 -4.82 -1.55
N ALA A 50 9.37 -4.54 -2.54
CA ALA A 50 8.96 -4.08 -3.86
C ALA A 50 9.50 -5.00 -4.96
N PRO A 51 9.02 -6.26 -5.04
CA PRO A 51 9.51 -7.21 -6.02
C PRO A 51 9.29 -6.71 -7.46
N THR A 52 10.13 -7.20 -8.37
CA THR A 52 10.02 -6.89 -9.79
C THR A 52 8.61 -7.19 -10.29
N PRO A 53 7.93 -6.24 -10.96
CA PRO A 53 6.57 -6.46 -11.44
C PRO A 53 6.45 -7.72 -12.30
N GLY A 54 5.55 -8.61 -11.89
CA GLY A 54 5.35 -9.92 -12.51
C GLY A 54 6.08 -11.07 -11.81
N HIS A 55 7.02 -10.79 -10.90
CA HIS A 55 7.71 -11.80 -10.10
C HIS A 55 6.85 -12.21 -8.89
N GLY A 56 6.66 -13.50 -8.69
CA GLY A 56 5.83 -14.05 -7.60
C GLY A 56 6.64 -14.57 -6.41
N LEU A 57 7.96 -14.40 -6.40
CA LEU A 57 8.95 -14.90 -5.43
C LEU A 57 9.07 -16.43 -5.36
N TYR A 58 7.96 -17.17 -5.37
CA TYR A 58 7.98 -18.63 -5.36
C TYR A 58 8.12 -19.19 -6.78
N LYS A 59 8.79 -20.32 -6.90
CA LYS A 59 8.98 -21.02 -8.16
C LYS A 59 7.63 -21.35 -8.83
N GLY A 60 7.44 -20.86 -10.04
CA GLY A 60 6.20 -21.05 -10.81
C GLY A 60 5.08 -20.06 -10.49
N LEU A 61 5.11 -19.39 -9.34
CA LEU A 61 4.18 -18.33 -9.01
C LEU A 61 4.54 -17.06 -9.80
N ARG A 62 3.54 -16.39 -10.34
CA ARG A 62 3.70 -15.14 -11.07
C ARG A 62 2.66 -14.14 -10.60
N GLN A 63 2.96 -12.86 -10.72
CA GLN A 63 2.01 -11.77 -10.50
C GLN A 63 1.59 -11.17 -11.84
N VAL A 64 0.32 -10.82 -11.95
CA VAL A 64 -0.15 -10.04 -13.11
C VAL A 64 0.41 -8.64 -12.99
N ARG A 65 1.13 -8.19 -14.02
CA ARG A 65 1.75 -6.85 -14.01
C ARG A 65 0.69 -5.74 -14.03
N PRO A 66 0.99 -4.58 -13.43
CA PRO A 66 0.15 -3.41 -13.56
C PRO A 66 -0.18 -3.08 -15.03
N GLY A 67 -1.42 -2.67 -15.29
CA GLY A 67 -1.89 -2.34 -16.64
C GLY A 67 -2.03 -3.53 -17.58
N GLN A 68 -1.93 -4.76 -17.07
CA GLN A 68 -2.07 -5.97 -17.86
C GLN A 68 -3.28 -6.80 -17.44
N ALA A 69 -3.79 -7.57 -18.39
CA ALA A 69 -4.74 -8.64 -18.20
C ALA A 69 -4.18 -9.95 -18.75
N LEU A 70 -4.58 -11.07 -18.16
CA LEU A 70 -4.21 -12.39 -18.64
C LEU A 70 -5.44 -13.07 -19.24
N ARG A 71 -5.24 -13.66 -20.39
CA ARG A 71 -6.17 -14.61 -20.99
C ARG A 71 -5.58 -16.01 -20.93
N PHE A 72 -6.27 -16.92 -20.29
CA PHE A 72 -5.92 -18.34 -20.28
C PHE A 72 -6.91 -19.11 -21.14
N ASP A 73 -6.41 -19.88 -22.09
CA ASP A 73 -7.18 -20.76 -22.94
C ASP A 73 -6.38 -22.03 -23.29
N ARG A 74 -6.92 -22.89 -24.17
CA ARG A 74 -6.25 -24.14 -24.59
C ARG A 74 -4.87 -23.94 -25.25
N ASN A 75 -4.52 -22.71 -25.63
CA ASN A 75 -3.23 -22.35 -26.19
C ASN A 75 -2.27 -21.80 -25.13
N GLY A 76 -2.66 -21.83 -23.87
CA GLY A 76 -1.87 -21.33 -22.73
C GLY A 76 -2.24 -19.92 -22.29
N VAL A 77 -1.28 -19.25 -21.66
CA VAL A 77 -1.44 -17.90 -21.11
C VAL A 77 -1.02 -16.86 -22.15
N ARG A 78 -1.84 -15.84 -22.35
CA ARG A 78 -1.53 -14.66 -23.17
C ARG A 78 -1.67 -13.41 -22.32
N GLU A 79 -0.64 -12.57 -22.37
CA GLU A 79 -0.63 -11.26 -21.72
C GLU A 79 -1.22 -10.21 -22.66
N LEU A 80 -2.08 -9.36 -22.14
CA LEU A 80 -2.72 -8.24 -22.83
C LEU A 80 -2.39 -6.96 -22.07
N VAL A 81 -1.64 -6.05 -22.68
CA VAL A 81 -1.37 -4.73 -22.11
C VAL A 81 -2.52 -3.81 -22.51
N TYR A 82 -3.33 -3.36 -21.54
CA TYR A 82 -4.43 -2.41 -21.79
C TYR A 82 -4.09 -0.99 -21.34
N TRP A 83 -3.06 -0.85 -20.51
CA TRP A 83 -2.58 0.45 -20.05
C TRP A 83 -1.08 0.40 -19.75
N ALA A 84 -0.38 1.49 -20.03
CA ALA A 84 1.01 1.71 -19.66
C ALA A 84 1.24 3.19 -19.38
N LEU A 85 2.03 3.48 -18.35
CA LEU A 85 2.49 4.84 -18.09
C LEU A 85 3.39 5.29 -19.25
N ARG A 86 3.07 6.46 -19.82
CA ARG A 86 3.86 7.07 -20.88
C ARG A 86 4.48 8.37 -20.39
N ALA A 87 5.77 8.54 -20.63
CA ALA A 87 6.42 9.82 -20.41
C ALA A 87 6.20 10.68 -21.67
N GLU A 88 5.54 11.80 -21.48
CA GLU A 88 5.29 12.77 -22.55
C GLU A 88 5.92 14.11 -22.17
N ARG A 89 6.20 14.94 -23.18
CA ARG A 89 6.71 16.29 -22.92
C ARG A 89 5.60 17.10 -22.24
N HIS A 90 5.95 17.69 -21.11
CA HIS A 90 5.05 18.60 -20.37
C HIS A 90 5.22 20.02 -20.92
N GLU A 91 4.12 20.63 -21.37
CA GLU A 91 4.12 21.94 -22.01
C GLU A 91 3.38 23.01 -21.19
N GLU A 92 2.66 22.60 -20.15
CA GLU A 92 1.94 23.52 -19.27
C GLU A 92 2.89 24.27 -18.34
N GLY A 93 2.50 25.49 -17.93
CA GLY A 93 3.19 26.25 -16.91
C GLY A 93 3.10 25.61 -15.52
N ALA A 94 3.98 26.00 -14.61
CA ALA A 94 4.01 25.42 -13.25
C ALA A 94 2.71 25.67 -12.48
N GLU A 95 2.07 26.83 -12.68
CA GLU A 95 0.82 27.23 -12.02
C GLU A 95 -0.35 26.37 -12.52
N ASP A 96 -0.51 26.24 -13.83
CA ASP A 96 -1.54 25.40 -14.45
C ASP A 96 -1.39 23.93 -14.07
N SER A 97 -0.14 23.46 -14.04
CA SER A 97 0.22 22.10 -13.60
C SER A 97 -0.16 21.84 -12.15
N ALA A 98 0.11 22.79 -11.26
CA ALA A 98 -0.25 22.68 -9.85
C ALA A 98 -1.78 22.67 -9.65
N GLU A 99 -2.50 23.53 -10.37
CA GLU A 99 -3.97 23.54 -10.34
C GLU A 99 -4.55 22.24 -10.85
N ARG A 100 -4.05 21.75 -11.98
CA ARG A 100 -4.47 20.47 -12.56
C ARG A 100 -4.18 19.27 -11.66
N ALA A 101 -2.99 19.22 -11.05
CA ALA A 101 -2.63 18.19 -10.08
C ALA A 101 -3.55 18.22 -8.85
N GLY A 102 -3.83 19.41 -8.32
CA GLY A 102 -4.77 19.60 -7.22
C GLY A 102 -6.20 19.17 -7.55
N GLN A 103 -6.67 19.41 -8.77
CA GLN A 103 -7.97 18.94 -9.24
C GLN A 103 -8.01 17.41 -9.31
N LEU A 104 -7.03 16.79 -9.97
CA LEU A 104 -6.95 15.34 -10.11
C LEU A 104 -6.86 14.63 -8.75
N LEU A 105 -6.12 15.21 -7.80
CA LEU A 105 -6.02 14.65 -6.47
C LEU A 105 -7.36 14.73 -5.71
N ARG A 106 -8.09 15.86 -5.81
CA ARG A 106 -9.43 15.98 -5.23
C ARG A 106 -10.41 14.95 -5.81
N GLU A 107 -10.41 14.79 -7.12
CA GLU A 107 -11.25 13.80 -7.82
C GLU A 107 -10.91 12.38 -7.37
N ALA A 108 -9.62 12.03 -7.35
CA ALA A 108 -9.16 10.70 -6.92
C ALA A 108 -9.52 10.40 -5.45
N VAL A 109 -9.38 11.37 -4.55
CA VAL A 109 -9.76 11.19 -3.14
C VAL A 109 -11.27 11.02 -3.03
N ALA A 110 -12.08 11.83 -3.70
CA ALA A 110 -13.53 11.73 -3.65
C ALA A 110 -14.03 10.35 -4.12
N GLU A 111 -13.43 9.79 -5.18
CA GLU A 111 -13.76 8.45 -5.68
C GLU A 111 -13.45 7.33 -4.66
N GLN A 112 -12.47 7.53 -3.78
CA GLN A 112 -12.09 6.55 -2.75
C GLN A 112 -12.97 6.59 -1.49
N LEU A 113 -13.85 7.60 -1.35
CA LEU A 113 -14.72 7.71 -0.18
C LEU A 113 -16.02 6.91 -0.29
N VAL A 114 -16.22 6.17 -1.36
CA VAL A 114 -17.37 5.28 -1.55
C VAL A 114 -17.12 3.99 -0.79
N ALA A 115 -17.77 3.82 0.36
CA ALA A 115 -17.62 2.64 1.22
C ALA A 115 -18.91 2.29 1.95
N ASP A 116 -19.13 1.00 2.19
CA ASP A 116 -20.26 0.48 3.00
C ASP A 116 -19.91 0.38 4.50
N VAL A 117 -18.73 0.84 4.89
CA VAL A 117 -18.21 0.82 6.26
C VAL A 117 -17.72 2.22 6.64
N PRO A 118 -17.55 2.50 7.96
CA PRO A 118 -16.95 3.74 8.39
C PRO A 118 -15.58 3.97 7.74
N LEU A 119 -15.36 5.21 7.30
CA LEU A 119 -14.08 5.63 6.72
C LEU A 119 -13.16 6.18 7.81
N GLY A 120 -11.86 6.03 7.60
CA GLY A 120 -10.83 6.67 8.40
C GLY A 120 -9.65 7.06 7.52
N SER A 121 -8.79 7.95 8.00
CA SER A 121 -7.57 8.36 7.29
C SER A 121 -6.35 8.20 8.19
N LEU A 122 -5.27 7.64 7.65
CA LEU A 122 -3.96 7.68 8.30
C LEU A 122 -3.37 9.09 8.10
N LEU A 123 -2.93 9.70 9.19
CA LEU A 123 -2.47 11.09 9.22
C LEU A 123 -1.13 11.17 9.97
N SER A 124 -0.04 11.28 9.22
CA SER A 124 1.31 11.47 9.76
C SER A 124 1.69 12.94 9.97
N GLY A 125 0.84 13.87 9.51
CA GLY A 125 1.18 15.30 9.50
C GLY A 125 2.11 15.71 8.35
N GLY A 126 2.55 14.76 7.52
CA GLY A 126 3.27 15.02 6.28
C GLY A 126 2.35 15.65 5.21
N LEU A 127 2.96 16.20 4.16
CA LEU A 127 2.24 16.93 3.10
C LEU A 127 1.15 16.07 2.45
N ASP A 128 1.47 14.83 2.09
CA ASP A 128 0.57 13.94 1.34
C ASP A 128 -0.64 13.53 2.18
N SER A 129 -0.41 13.01 3.39
CA SER A 129 -1.48 12.57 4.28
C SER A 129 -2.39 13.72 4.72
N SER A 130 -1.82 14.91 4.94
CA SER A 130 -2.58 16.10 5.28
C SER A 130 -3.44 16.59 4.11
N ALA A 131 -2.90 16.60 2.89
CA ALA A 131 -3.65 16.98 1.69
C ALA A 131 -4.80 15.99 1.38
N ILE A 132 -4.53 14.68 1.46
CA ILE A 132 -5.55 13.64 1.28
C ILE A 132 -6.68 13.80 2.30
N SER A 133 -6.33 13.97 3.59
CA SER A 133 -7.32 14.16 4.65
C SER A 133 -8.14 15.43 4.46
N ALA A 134 -7.52 16.53 4.04
CA ALA A 134 -8.21 17.79 3.75
C ALA A 134 -9.20 17.66 2.59
N PHE A 135 -8.81 17.02 1.49
CA PHE A 135 -9.71 16.78 0.37
C PHE A 135 -10.84 15.81 0.71
N ALA A 136 -10.55 14.80 1.56
CA ALA A 136 -11.57 13.88 2.05
C ALA A 136 -12.62 14.60 2.92
N VAL A 137 -12.20 15.44 3.85
CA VAL A 137 -13.12 16.28 4.65
C VAL A 137 -13.97 17.17 3.76
N ALA A 138 -13.35 17.83 2.76
CA ALA A 138 -14.08 18.68 1.83
C ALA A 138 -15.13 17.89 1.02
N ALA A 139 -14.80 16.69 0.56
CA ALA A 139 -15.71 15.82 -0.18
C ALA A 139 -16.84 15.22 0.68
N LEU A 140 -16.69 15.23 2.01
CA LEU A 140 -17.72 14.86 2.99
C LEU A 140 -18.56 16.06 3.47
N ASP A 141 -18.78 17.04 2.60
CA ASP A 141 -19.53 18.28 2.85
C ASP A 141 -18.93 19.12 4.00
N GLY A 142 -17.64 19.00 4.23
CA GLY A 142 -16.93 19.68 5.31
C GLY A 142 -17.22 19.15 6.72
N ASP A 143 -17.96 18.05 6.86
CA ASP A 143 -18.17 17.42 8.16
C ASP A 143 -16.97 16.55 8.58
N ALA A 144 -15.98 17.18 9.17
CA ALA A 144 -14.74 16.54 9.61
C ALA A 144 -14.96 15.37 10.60
N ARG A 145 -16.10 15.36 11.34
CA ARG A 145 -16.43 14.28 12.28
C ARG A 145 -16.70 12.94 11.59
N ARG A 146 -16.99 12.96 10.30
CA ARG A 146 -17.20 11.77 9.46
C ARG A 146 -15.90 11.10 9.03
N LEU A 147 -14.74 11.75 9.28
CA LEU A 147 -13.42 11.24 8.92
C LEU A 147 -12.51 11.18 10.16
N PRO A 148 -12.65 10.20 11.05
CA PRO A 148 -11.65 9.98 12.08
C PRO A 148 -10.26 9.77 11.45
N THR A 149 -9.24 10.37 12.05
CA THR A 149 -7.85 10.26 11.62
C THR A 149 -7.03 9.51 12.66
N PHE A 150 -6.02 8.78 12.17
CA PHE A 150 -5.17 7.94 13.01
C PHE A 150 -3.71 8.18 12.68
N SER A 151 -2.86 8.16 13.70
CA SER A 151 -1.40 8.09 13.57
C SER A 151 -0.87 6.94 14.42
N VAL A 152 0.31 6.46 14.07
CA VAL A 152 1.06 5.50 14.89
C VAL A 152 2.26 6.24 15.49
N ASP A 153 2.54 5.99 16.75
CA ASP A 153 3.70 6.52 17.45
C ASP A 153 4.27 5.45 18.41
N PHE A 154 5.51 5.63 18.82
CA PHE A 154 6.20 4.69 19.70
C PHE A 154 6.46 5.34 21.07
N PRO A 155 6.33 4.58 22.18
CA PRO A 155 6.52 5.13 23.52
C PRO A 155 7.92 5.73 23.70
N GLY A 156 7.96 7.01 24.10
CA GLY A 156 9.20 7.70 24.43
C GLY A 156 9.90 8.42 23.27
N GLU A 157 9.47 8.28 22.03
CA GLU A 157 10.10 8.97 20.87
C GLU A 157 10.16 10.50 21.05
N GLY A 158 9.12 11.13 21.57
CA GLY A 158 9.09 12.58 21.75
C GLY A 158 10.09 13.17 22.76
N ARG A 159 10.64 12.36 23.67
CA ARG A 159 11.60 12.84 24.69
C ARG A 159 13.06 12.70 24.32
N GLY A 160 13.36 11.95 23.28
CA GLY A 160 14.73 11.65 22.85
C GLY A 160 14.88 11.49 21.35
N PHE A 161 13.91 12.00 20.56
CA PHE A 161 13.96 11.89 19.11
C PHE A 161 15.28 12.44 18.55
N VAL A 162 15.99 11.61 17.82
CA VAL A 162 17.21 11.99 17.11
C VAL A 162 16.92 11.90 15.62
N PRO A 163 16.96 13.02 14.89
CA PRO A 163 16.74 13.02 13.44
C PRO A 163 17.68 12.06 12.73
N THR A 164 17.14 11.31 11.79
CA THR A 164 17.88 10.45 10.87
C THR A 164 17.77 10.99 9.43
N PRO A 165 18.58 10.52 8.48
CA PRO A 165 18.41 10.88 7.07
C PRO A 165 17.03 10.48 6.49
N TRP A 166 16.36 9.49 7.09
CA TRP A 166 15.07 8.96 6.66
C TRP A 166 13.89 9.57 7.41
N GLN A 167 14.11 10.01 8.64
CA GLN A 167 13.10 10.64 9.49
C GLN A 167 13.70 11.90 10.10
N SER A 168 13.40 13.04 9.49
CA SER A 168 13.97 14.35 9.88
C SER A 168 13.27 15.00 11.07
N SER A 169 12.07 14.55 11.40
CA SER A 169 11.25 15.10 12.49
C SER A 169 10.37 14.01 13.11
N TRP A 170 9.96 14.21 14.34
CA TRP A 170 8.93 13.41 14.99
C TRP A 170 7.57 13.82 14.44
N ASP A 171 6.79 12.86 13.99
CA ASP A 171 5.57 13.09 13.19
C ASP A 171 4.36 13.48 14.04
N GLU A 172 4.26 12.99 15.27
CA GLU A 172 3.06 13.15 16.12
C GLU A 172 2.62 14.60 16.29
N PRO A 173 3.50 15.60 16.59
CA PRO A 173 3.08 16.98 16.72
C PRO A 173 2.46 17.56 15.43
N TYR A 174 2.94 17.13 14.28
CA TYR A 174 2.41 17.57 12.98
C TYR A 174 1.09 16.88 12.67
N ALA A 175 0.94 15.62 13.01
CA ALA A 175 -0.32 14.89 12.89
C ALA A 175 -1.41 15.54 13.73
N GLN A 176 -1.11 15.87 15.00
CA GLN A 176 -2.04 16.55 15.89
C GLN A 176 -2.38 17.96 15.39
N LEU A 177 -1.39 18.71 14.89
CA LEU A 177 -1.62 20.04 14.31
C LEU A 177 -2.56 19.98 13.11
N ALA A 178 -2.31 19.04 12.19
CA ALA A 178 -3.15 18.84 11.01
C ALA A 178 -4.57 18.41 11.37
N ALA A 179 -4.73 17.46 12.31
CA ALA A 179 -6.03 17.03 12.80
C ALA A 179 -6.83 18.18 13.43
N ASN A 180 -6.19 18.99 14.27
CA ASN A 180 -6.81 20.16 14.90
C ASN A 180 -7.23 21.20 13.84
N PHE A 181 -6.39 21.44 12.83
CA PHE A 181 -6.71 22.35 11.75
C PHE A 181 -7.90 21.88 10.91
N LEU A 182 -7.97 20.58 10.62
CA LEU A 182 -9.05 19.96 9.86
C LEU A 182 -10.34 19.76 10.72
N GLY A 183 -10.21 19.76 12.04
CA GLY A 183 -11.32 19.49 12.96
C GLY A 183 -11.73 18.02 13.01
N THR A 184 -10.85 17.10 12.64
CA THR A 184 -11.12 15.66 12.63
C THR A 184 -10.93 15.05 14.03
N PRO A 185 -11.76 14.06 14.43
CA PRO A 185 -11.43 13.21 15.58
C PRO A 185 -10.11 12.49 15.29
N HIS A 186 -9.10 12.71 16.13
CA HIS A 186 -7.78 12.12 15.96
C HIS A 186 -7.42 11.16 17.07
N ARG A 187 -6.81 10.04 16.72
CA ARG A 187 -6.30 9.06 17.68
C ARG A 187 -4.88 8.65 17.30
N THR A 188 -3.93 8.86 18.19
CA THR A 188 -2.60 8.29 18.11
C THR A 188 -2.62 6.88 18.73
N VAL A 189 -2.19 5.89 17.97
CA VAL A 189 -2.00 4.51 18.43
C VAL A 189 -0.55 4.37 18.87
N LEU A 190 -0.34 4.11 20.15
CA LEU A 190 1.00 3.86 20.68
C LEU A 190 1.30 2.37 20.57
N VAL A 191 2.38 2.04 19.90
CA VAL A 191 2.83 0.65 19.66
C VAL A 191 4.14 0.42 20.39
N ALA A 192 4.14 -0.46 21.40
CA ALA A 192 5.36 -0.79 22.11
C ALA A 192 6.27 -1.69 21.26
N PRO A 193 7.61 -1.58 21.37
CA PRO A 193 8.53 -2.43 20.63
C PRO A 193 8.30 -3.93 20.86
N GLU A 194 7.88 -4.31 22.05
CA GLU A 194 7.56 -5.69 22.41
C GLU A 194 6.34 -6.20 21.64
N GLU A 195 5.32 -5.36 21.45
CA GLU A 195 4.11 -5.69 20.66
C GLU A 195 4.46 -5.94 19.18
N VAL A 196 5.39 -5.15 18.62
CA VAL A 196 5.89 -5.36 17.25
C VAL A 196 6.52 -6.75 17.10
N LEU A 197 7.38 -7.14 18.04
CA LEU A 197 8.04 -8.43 18.01
C LEU A 197 7.07 -9.61 18.20
N GLU A 198 6.04 -9.44 19.02
CA GLU A 198 5.01 -10.47 19.24
C GLU A 198 4.15 -10.72 17.99
N GLN A 199 4.01 -9.72 17.11
CA GLN A 199 3.21 -9.83 15.90
C GLN A 199 3.97 -10.31 14.65
N ASP A 200 5.28 -10.48 14.72
CA ASP A 200 6.12 -10.75 13.55
C ASP A 200 5.67 -11.99 12.76
N GLU A 201 5.35 -13.08 13.44
CA GLU A 201 4.83 -14.29 12.81
C GLU A 201 3.44 -14.07 12.18
N ALA A 202 2.55 -13.37 12.87
CA ALA A 202 1.20 -13.09 12.37
C ALA A 202 1.24 -12.19 11.13
N VAL A 203 2.11 -11.20 11.14
CA VAL A 203 2.35 -10.31 10.00
C VAL A 203 2.92 -11.07 8.80
N LEU A 204 3.91 -11.94 9.03
CA LEU A 204 4.48 -12.78 7.99
C LEU A 204 3.42 -13.70 7.37
N GLN A 205 2.56 -14.31 8.20
CA GLN A 205 1.44 -15.13 7.72
C GLN A 205 0.38 -14.30 6.98
N ALA A 206 0.11 -13.08 7.44
CA ALA A 206 -0.85 -12.19 6.77
C ALA A 206 -0.38 -11.77 5.38
N ARG A 207 0.90 -11.50 5.23
CA ARG A 207 1.51 -11.02 3.97
C ARG A 207 1.94 -12.13 3.01
N ASP A 208 2.16 -13.35 3.49
CA ASP A 208 2.79 -14.47 2.78
C ASP A 208 4.26 -14.23 2.37
N LEU A 209 4.81 -13.08 2.69
CA LEU A 209 6.13 -12.62 2.26
C LEU A 209 6.76 -11.78 3.37
N PRO A 210 8.08 -11.80 3.54
CA PRO A 210 8.77 -10.86 4.40
C PRO A 210 8.48 -9.42 4.01
N GLY A 211 8.27 -8.57 5.00
CA GLY A 211 7.94 -7.16 4.85
C GLY A 211 8.98 -6.22 5.46
N TRP A 212 8.55 -5.02 5.82
CA TRP A 212 9.38 -4.00 6.45
C TRP A 212 9.48 -4.15 7.98
N GLY A 213 9.22 -5.32 8.54
CA GLY A 213 9.32 -5.56 9.96
C GLY A 213 8.39 -4.66 10.78
N GLU A 214 8.95 -3.72 11.54
CA GLU A 214 8.20 -2.84 12.43
C GLU A 214 7.08 -2.04 11.74
N LEU A 215 7.27 -1.61 10.50
CA LEU A 215 6.25 -0.83 9.78
C LEU A 215 5.00 -1.67 9.49
N ASP A 216 5.20 -2.90 9.06
CA ASP A 216 4.08 -3.81 8.79
C ASP A 216 3.38 -4.24 10.08
N ALA A 217 4.13 -4.52 11.14
CA ALA A 217 3.58 -4.91 12.42
C ALA A 217 2.77 -3.77 13.06
N SER A 218 3.26 -2.53 12.98
CA SER A 218 2.55 -1.37 13.52
C SER A 218 1.26 -1.03 12.77
N LEU A 219 1.15 -1.44 11.50
CA LEU A 219 -0.09 -1.30 10.73
C LEU A 219 -1.06 -2.48 10.94
N TYR A 220 -0.56 -3.61 11.43
CA TYR A 220 -1.36 -4.80 11.73
C TYR A 220 -2.06 -4.69 13.10
N LEU A 221 -1.42 -4.06 14.08
CA LEU A 221 -1.94 -3.80 15.42
C LEU A 221 -3.00 -2.70 15.42
#